data_d4868b52ae59e32815d41196bcaa311d
#
_entry.id   d4868b52ae59e32815d41196bcaa311d
#
_cell.length_a   1.000
_cell.length_b   1.000
_cell.length_c   1.000
_cell.angle_alpha   90.00
_cell.angle_beta   90.00
_cell.angle_gamma   90.00
#
_symmetry.space_group_name_H-M   'P 1'
#
loop_
_entity.id
_entity.type
_entity.pdbx_description
1 polymer ?
#
loop_
_entity_poly.entity_id
_entity_poly.type
_entity_poly.pdbx_seq_one_letter_code
_entity_poly.pdbx_strand_id
1 'polypeptide(L)'
;MFIVSCASLNNDIKSTPFAGKLLINQNNVEQFSFNININVAKNTSIIQLKKPFYGNVLEIKVQDGKNLIFLPTESSQPFIVPKSVNRNFKYWIRQCLFSNKLDIYEDDEDIFFAFKCNKDGSRTNFSISYEDYYLRGFVEKK
;
A
#
# COMPACT_ATOMS: atom_id res chain seq x y z
N MET A 1 26.32 -12.69 -24.34
CA MET A 1 26.14 -13.40 -23.29
C MET A 1 25.76 -12.70 -22.08
N PHE A 2 26.34 -11.69 -21.74
CA PHE A 2 25.95 -10.96 -20.57
C PHE A 2 24.62 -10.29 -20.73
N ILE A 3 24.29 -9.93 -21.92
CA ILE A 3 23.01 -9.32 -22.24
C ILE A 3 21.88 -10.23 -21.84
N VAL A 4 22.09 -11.51 -22.03
CA VAL A 4 21.06 -12.47 -21.65
C VAL A 4 20.83 -12.44 -20.15
N SER A 5 21.89 -12.31 -19.39
CA SER A 5 21.73 -12.22 -17.94
C SER A 5 20.94 -11.01 -17.54
N CYS A 6 21.21 -9.88 -18.16
CA CYS A 6 20.48 -8.69 -17.84
C CYS A 6 19.00 -8.83 -18.18
N ALA A 7 18.72 -9.46 -19.30
CA ALA A 7 17.34 -9.68 -19.69
C ALA A 7 16.64 -10.58 -18.67
N SER A 8 17.34 -11.59 -18.19
CA SER A 8 16.76 -12.47 -17.19
C SER A 8 16.44 -11.72 -15.91
N LEU A 9 17.35 -10.87 -15.49
CA LEU A 9 17.12 -10.09 -14.30
C LEU A 9 15.90 -9.20 -14.45
N ASN A 10 15.75 -8.57 -15.60
CA ASN A 10 14.59 -7.72 -15.83
C ASN A 10 13.31 -8.53 -15.78
N ASN A 11 13.32 -9.73 -16.29
CA ASN A 11 12.14 -10.56 -16.26
C ASN A 11 11.80 -10.99 -14.84
N ASP A 12 12.81 -11.19 -14.02
CA ASP A 12 12.59 -11.61 -12.65
C ASP A 12 11.97 -10.50 -11.81
N ILE A 13 12.11 -9.26 -12.26
CA ILE A 13 11.59 -8.11 -11.51
C ILE A 13 10.25 -7.67 -12.07
N LYS A 14 9.57 -8.53 -12.76
CA LYS A 14 8.24 -8.18 -13.26
C LYS A 14 7.35 -7.75 -12.14
N SER A 15 6.77 -6.60 -12.29
CA SER A 15 5.81 -6.09 -11.34
C SER A 15 4.56 -5.62 -12.07
N THR A 16 3.46 -5.62 -11.37
CA THR A 16 2.21 -5.11 -11.88
C THR A 16 1.98 -3.73 -11.28
N PRO A 17 1.92 -2.69 -12.12
CA PRO A 17 1.76 -1.33 -11.62
C PRO A 17 0.31 -0.93 -11.51
N PHE A 18 0.00 -0.20 -10.44
CA PHE A 18 -1.30 0.40 -10.22
C PHE A 18 -1.10 1.86 -9.87
N ALA A 19 -2.06 2.68 -10.22
CA ALA A 19 -1.99 4.11 -9.90
C ALA A 19 -3.37 4.63 -9.56
N GLY A 20 -3.44 5.63 -8.71
CA GLY A 20 -4.71 6.23 -8.33
C GLY A 20 -4.55 7.40 -7.38
N LYS A 21 -5.56 7.56 -6.53
CA LYS A 21 -5.64 8.67 -5.61
C LYS A 21 -5.92 8.16 -4.21
N LEU A 22 -5.43 8.90 -3.23
CA LEU A 22 -5.63 8.59 -1.82
C LEU A 22 -5.98 9.85 -1.06
N LEU A 23 -7.01 9.77 -0.22
CA LEU A 23 -7.39 10.83 0.70
C LEU A 23 -7.16 10.34 2.12
N ILE A 24 -6.54 11.18 2.93
CA ILE A 24 -6.27 10.85 4.33
C ILE A 24 -6.96 11.86 5.22
N ASN A 25 -7.78 11.37 6.15
CA ASN A 25 -8.41 12.17 7.18
C ASN A 25 -7.85 11.77 8.53
N GLN A 26 -7.68 12.76 9.39
CA GLN A 26 -7.33 12.50 10.78
C GLN A 26 -8.35 13.22 11.65
N ASN A 27 -9.07 12.44 12.47
CA ASN A 27 -10.11 12.96 13.36
C ASN A 27 -11.20 13.77 12.64
N ASN A 28 -11.39 13.49 11.36
CA ASN A 28 -12.37 14.21 10.52
C ASN A 28 -12.08 15.71 10.39
N VAL A 29 -10.85 16.14 10.68
CA VAL A 29 -10.55 17.57 10.70
C VAL A 29 -9.84 18.02 9.44
N GLU A 30 -8.93 17.20 8.90
CA GLU A 30 -8.18 17.60 7.73
C GLU A 30 -8.15 16.50 6.70
N GLN A 31 -8.15 16.90 5.43
CA GLN A 31 -8.00 15.98 4.32
C GLN A 31 -6.74 16.30 3.55
N PHE A 32 -5.91 15.29 3.40
CA PHE A 32 -4.74 15.39 2.56
C PHE A 32 -4.94 14.48 1.36
N SER A 33 -4.61 15.00 0.19
CA SER A 33 -4.78 14.27 -1.06
C SER A 33 -3.42 13.92 -1.63
N PHE A 34 -3.27 12.67 -2.04
CA PHE A 34 -2.02 12.17 -2.62
C PHE A 34 -2.30 11.39 -3.88
N ASN A 35 -1.30 11.34 -4.75
CA ASN A 35 -1.29 10.34 -5.81
C ASN A 35 -0.63 9.10 -5.22
N ILE A 36 -1.17 7.94 -5.55
CA ILE A 36 -0.64 6.68 -5.05
C ILE A 36 -0.23 5.80 -6.23
N ASN A 37 0.96 5.23 -6.13
CA ASN A 37 1.45 4.23 -7.07
C ASN A 37 1.80 2.98 -6.30
N ILE A 38 1.38 1.84 -6.82
CA ILE A 38 1.67 0.55 -6.21
C ILE A 38 2.28 -0.35 -7.27
N ASN A 39 3.43 -0.92 -6.98
CA ASN A 39 4.04 -1.93 -7.84
C ASN A 39 4.07 -3.23 -7.07
N VAL A 40 3.38 -4.23 -7.60
CA VAL A 40 3.29 -5.53 -6.95
C VAL A 40 4.18 -6.52 -7.68
N ALA A 41 5.24 -6.94 -7.04
CA ALA A 41 6.14 -7.95 -7.57
C ALA A 41 5.97 -9.24 -6.78
N LYS A 42 6.70 -10.27 -7.17
CA LYS A 42 6.54 -11.58 -6.57
C LYS A 42 6.82 -11.59 -5.07
N ASN A 43 7.92 -11.01 -4.65
CA ASN A 43 8.32 -11.04 -3.25
C ASN A 43 8.31 -9.69 -2.58
N THR A 44 8.10 -8.64 -3.33
CA THR A 44 8.17 -7.28 -2.80
C THR A 44 7.13 -6.43 -3.50
N SER A 45 6.40 -5.67 -2.71
CA SER A 45 5.50 -4.67 -3.25
C SER A 45 5.93 -3.31 -2.73
N ILE A 46 5.81 -2.29 -3.57
CA ILE A 46 6.22 -0.94 -3.20
C ILE A 46 5.04 -0.01 -3.40
N ILE A 47 4.71 0.71 -2.34
CA ILE A 47 3.64 1.70 -2.35
C ILE A 47 4.30 3.06 -2.22
N GLN A 48 4.01 3.96 -3.16
CA GLN A 48 4.54 5.32 -3.13
C GLN A 48 3.41 6.32 -3.05
N LEU A 49 3.50 7.23 -2.11
CA LEU A 49 2.59 8.35 -2.01
C LEU A 49 3.32 9.59 -2.48
N LYS A 50 2.69 10.28 -3.43
CA LYS A 50 3.26 11.49 -4.03
C LYS A 50 2.32 12.65 -3.83
N LYS A 51 2.86 13.78 -3.47
CA LYS A 51 2.08 15.00 -3.36
C LYS A 51 2.33 15.82 -4.61
N PRO A 52 1.28 16.38 -5.24
CA PRO A 52 1.47 17.19 -6.43
C PRO A 52 2.52 18.27 -6.15
N PHE A 53 3.45 18.44 -7.09
CA PHE A 53 4.51 19.43 -7.05
C PHE A 53 5.63 19.15 -6.06
N TYR A 54 5.47 18.17 -5.18
CA TYR A 54 6.50 17.85 -4.19
C TYR A 54 7.19 16.52 -4.44
N GLY A 55 6.60 15.67 -5.26
CA GLY A 55 7.17 14.37 -5.52
C GLY A 55 6.84 13.35 -4.43
N ASN A 56 7.73 12.40 -4.22
CA ASN A 56 7.50 11.34 -3.26
C ASN A 56 7.52 11.86 -1.84
N VAL A 57 6.48 11.55 -1.08
CA VAL A 57 6.37 11.92 0.32
C VAL A 57 6.64 10.72 1.20
N LEU A 58 6.19 9.55 0.77
CA LEU A 58 6.31 8.33 1.55
C LEU A 58 6.42 7.13 0.62
N GLU A 59 7.26 6.20 1.00
CA GLU A 59 7.35 4.93 0.31
C GLU A 59 7.24 3.82 1.34
N ILE A 60 6.44 2.81 1.05
CA ILE A 60 6.25 1.66 1.93
C ILE A 60 6.69 0.43 1.16
N LYS A 61 7.67 -0.28 1.71
CA LYS A 61 8.11 -1.54 1.13
C LYS A 61 7.46 -2.70 1.89
N VAL A 62 6.84 -3.58 1.15
CA VAL A 62 6.16 -4.74 1.68
C VAL A 62 6.89 -5.96 1.18
N GLN A 63 7.66 -6.61 2.04
CA GLN A 63 8.49 -7.74 1.67
C GLN A 63 8.08 -9.00 2.41
N ASP A 64 8.27 -10.14 1.76
CA ASP A 64 7.97 -11.41 2.39
C ASP A 64 8.85 -11.62 3.62
N GLY A 65 8.22 -12.03 4.72
CA GLY A 65 8.95 -12.38 5.94
C GLY A 65 9.57 -11.21 6.65
N LYS A 66 9.23 -9.98 6.29
CA LYS A 66 9.80 -8.79 6.92
C LYS A 66 8.71 -7.82 7.30
N ASN A 67 9.04 -6.96 8.26
CA ASN A 67 8.13 -5.89 8.64
C ASN A 67 8.04 -4.86 7.53
N LEU A 68 6.97 -4.09 7.55
CA LEU A 68 6.81 -2.98 6.62
C LEU A 68 7.92 -1.97 6.87
N ILE A 69 8.46 -1.46 5.79
CA ILE A 69 9.53 -0.45 5.85
C ILE A 69 8.99 0.85 5.29
N PHE A 70 9.05 1.90 6.09
CA PHE A 70 8.59 3.22 5.70
C PHE A 70 9.78 4.13 5.42
N LEU A 71 9.78 4.78 4.28
CA LEU A 71 10.86 5.67 3.86
C LEU A 71 10.29 7.03 3.50
N PRO A 72 10.94 8.12 3.87
CA PRO A 72 12.20 8.19 4.60
C PRO A 72 12.03 7.90 6.08
N THR A 73 13.00 7.22 6.64
CA THR A 73 12.89 6.76 8.03
C THR A 73 12.95 7.89 9.04
N GLU A 74 13.71 8.92 8.74
CA GLU A 74 13.89 9.99 9.71
C GLU A 74 12.65 10.86 9.85
N SER A 75 11.86 11.00 8.81
CA SER A 75 10.64 11.79 8.91
C SER A 75 9.46 10.95 9.31
N SER A 76 9.62 9.65 9.35
CA SER A 76 8.53 8.80 9.73
C SER A 76 8.32 8.95 11.20
N GLN A 77 7.19 9.47 11.54
CA GLN A 77 6.73 9.33 12.86
C GLN A 77 6.61 7.86 13.13
N PRO A 78 6.85 7.46 14.33
CA PRO A 78 6.73 6.06 14.66
C PRO A 78 5.28 5.66 14.51
N PHE A 79 4.94 5.22 13.32
CA PHE A 79 3.70 4.48 13.18
C PHE A 79 3.93 3.16 13.86
N ILE A 80 3.24 2.94 14.94
CA ILE A 80 3.29 1.64 15.58
C ILE A 80 2.38 0.75 14.77
N VAL A 81 2.98 -0.09 13.95
CA VAL A 81 2.21 -1.00 13.12
C VAL A 81 1.91 -2.26 13.93
N PRO A 82 0.64 -2.64 14.06
CA PRO A 82 0.30 -3.87 14.78
C PRO A 82 1.00 -5.08 14.16
N LYS A 83 1.35 -6.04 14.99
CA LYS A 83 2.05 -7.23 14.50
C LYS A 83 1.26 -7.98 13.44
N SER A 84 -0.05 -8.06 13.62
CA SER A 84 -0.89 -8.74 12.65
C SER A 84 -0.84 -8.05 11.29
N VAL A 85 -0.79 -6.73 11.28
CA VAL A 85 -0.69 -5.97 10.05
C VAL A 85 0.65 -6.21 9.38
N ASN A 86 1.74 -6.12 10.15
CA ASN A 86 3.07 -6.40 9.60
C ASN A 86 3.14 -7.79 8.98
N ARG A 87 2.52 -8.75 9.63
CA ARG A 87 2.59 -10.15 9.18
C ARG A 87 1.77 -10.39 7.94
N ASN A 88 0.61 -9.76 7.83
CA ASN A 88 -0.38 -10.13 6.84
C ASN A 88 -0.59 -9.11 5.73
N PHE A 89 -0.04 -7.92 5.85
CA PHE A 89 -0.33 -6.86 4.88
C PHE A 89 0.02 -7.25 3.45
N LYS A 90 1.07 -7.99 3.26
CA LYS A 90 1.47 -8.42 1.91
C LYS A 90 0.39 -9.29 1.25
N TYR A 91 -0.28 -10.12 2.04
CA TYR A 91 -1.36 -10.94 1.50
C TYR A 91 -2.60 -10.11 1.25
N TRP A 92 -2.89 -9.21 2.17
CA TRP A 92 -4.07 -8.35 2.05
C TRP A 92 -3.97 -7.42 0.84
N ILE A 93 -2.81 -6.83 0.60
CA ILE A 93 -2.67 -5.92 -0.54
C ILE A 93 -2.83 -6.68 -1.85
N ARG A 94 -2.30 -7.89 -1.92
CA ARG A 94 -2.47 -8.71 -3.12
C ARG A 94 -3.93 -9.11 -3.31
N GLN A 95 -4.58 -9.50 -2.26
CA GLN A 95 -5.99 -9.84 -2.35
C GLN A 95 -6.82 -8.62 -2.74
N CYS A 96 -6.50 -7.48 -2.17
CA CYS A 96 -7.18 -6.24 -2.52
C CYS A 96 -7.08 -5.95 -4.02
N LEU A 97 -5.89 -6.09 -4.58
CA LEU A 97 -5.64 -5.68 -5.95
C LEU A 97 -6.05 -6.72 -6.99
N PHE A 98 -5.99 -8.00 -6.64
CA PHE A 98 -6.22 -9.06 -7.61
C PHE A 98 -7.50 -9.85 -7.40
N SER A 99 -8.15 -9.72 -6.25
CA SER A 99 -9.45 -10.35 -6.01
C SER A 99 -10.55 -9.31 -6.12
N ASN A 100 -11.78 -9.75 -6.01
CA ASN A 100 -12.90 -8.84 -6.14
C ASN A 100 -13.22 -8.09 -4.85
N LYS A 101 -12.82 -8.65 -3.73
CA LYS A 101 -13.22 -8.09 -2.45
C LYS A 101 -12.25 -8.48 -1.35
N LEU A 102 -12.03 -7.54 -0.44
CA LEU A 102 -11.29 -7.79 0.79
C LEU A 102 -12.02 -7.10 1.93
N ASP A 103 -12.13 -7.78 3.05
CA ASP A 103 -12.78 -7.21 4.22
C ASP A 103 -12.06 -7.74 5.46
N ILE A 104 -11.12 -6.94 5.96
CA ILE A 104 -10.30 -7.30 7.12
C ILE A 104 -10.65 -6.38 8.27
N TYR A 105 -10.86 -6.97 9.43
CA TYR A 105 -11.18 -6.24 10.63
C TYR A 105 -10.36 -6.83 11.78
N GLU A 106 -9.54 -6.02 12.41
CA GLU A 106 -8.72 -6.42 13.54
C GLU A 106 -8.99 -5.47 14.69
N ASP A 107 -9.46 -5.99 15.79
CA ASP A 107 -9.72 -5.20 16.97
C ASP A 107 -8.94 -5.83 18.10
N ASP A 108 -7.74 -5.32 18.33
CA ASP A 108 -6.85 -5.83 19.34
C ASP A 108 -6.81 -4.78 20.45
N GLU A 109 -7.02 -5.22 21.67
CA GLU A 109 -7.09 -4.42 22.90
C GLU A 109 -7.05 -2.90 22.75
N ASP A 110 -5.98 -2.39 22.14
CA ASP A 110 -5.76 -0.95 22.04
C ASP A 110 -5.73 -0.44 20.61
N ILE A 111 -5.81 -1.33 19.62
CA ILE A 111 -5.62 -0.93 18.23
C ILE A 111 -6.74 -1.48 17.37
N PHE A 112 -7.36 -0.56 16.67
CA PHE A 112 -8.40 -0.90 15.71
C PHE A 112 -7.84 -0.72 14.30
N PHE A 113 -7.98 -1.74 13.47
CA PHE A 113 -7.55 -1.69 12.08
C PHE A 113 -8.59 -2.34 11.19
N ALA A 114 -8.97 -1.65 10.14
CA ALA A 114 -9.88 -2.22 9.15
C ALA A 114 -9.35 -1.90 7.75
N PHE A 115 -9.39 -2.89 6.87
CA PHE A 115 -8.92 -2.74 5.50
C PHE A 115 -9.95 -3.38 4.59
N LYS A 116 -10.56 -2.59 3.75
CA LYS A 116 -11.60 -3.04 2.85
C LYS A 116 -11.28 -2.68 1.42
N CYS A 117 -11.57 -3.58 0.51
CA CYS A 117 -11.38 -3.35 -0.92
C CYS A 117 -12.57 -3.88 -1.67
N ASN A 118 -12.89 -3.22 -2.77
CA ASN A 118 -14.01 -3.59 -3.61
C ASN A 118 -13.68 -3.20 -5.05
N LYS A 119 -13.79 -4.15 -5.96
CA LYS A 119 -13.59 -3.87 -7.38
C LYS A 119 -14.84 -3.35 -8.04
N ASP A 120 -14.65 -2.32 -8.85
CA ASP A 120 -15.72 -1.72 -9.62
C ASP A 120 -15.18 -1.50 -11.03
N GLY A 121 -15.39 -2.49 -11.88
CA GLY A 121 -14.80 -2.46 -13.22
C GLY A 121 -13.29 -2.58 -13.15
N SER A 122 -12.60 -1.62 -13.74
CA SER A 122 -11.14 -1.59 -13.74
C SER A 122 -10.57 -0.95 -12.48
N ARG A 123 -11.43 -0.41 -11.65
CA ARG A 123 -11.02 0.36 -10.46
C ARG A 123 -11.15 -0.48 -9.21
N THR A 124 -10.14 -0.42 -8.35
CA THR A 124 -10.22 -1.01 -7.03
C THR A 124 -10.35 0.11 -6.02
N ASN A 125 -11.48 0.15 -5.34
CA ASN A 125 -11.71 1.11 -4.27
C ASN A 125 -11.27 0.49 -2.96
N PHE A 126 -10.61 1.29 -2.12
CA PHE A 126 -10.13 0.76 -0.86
C PHE A 126 -10.32 1.76 0.25
N SER A 127 -10.37 1.26 1.47
CA SER A 127 -10.38 2.10 2.66
C SER A 127 -9.62 1.40 3.76
N ILE A 128 -8.91 2.19 4.55
CA ILE A 128 -8.16 1.71 5.72
C ILE A 128 -8.51 2.62 6.88
N SER A 129 -8.92 2.00 7.98
CA SER A 129 -9.15 2.73 9.23
C SER A 129 -8.12 2.25 10.24
N TYR A 130 -7.43 3.17 10.86
CA TYR A 130 -6.43 2.86 11.85
C TYR A 130 -6.45 3.96 12.91
N GLU A 131 -6.94 3.63 14.08
CA GLU A 131 -7.11 4.60 15.16
C GLU A 131 -7.92 5.80 14.67
N ASP A 132 -7.40 7.01 14.73
CA ASP A 132 -8.12 8.20 14.29
C ASP A 132 -7.84 8.55 12.83
N TYR A 133 -7.10 7.72 12.13
CA TYR A 133 -6.85 7.92 10.69
C TYR A 133 -7.86 7.16 9.86
N TYR A 134 -8.31 7.79 8.81
CA TYR A 134 -9.16 7.14 7.83
C TYR A 134 -8.63 7.45 6.44
N LEU A 135 -8.23 6.40 5.74
CA LEU A 135 -7.69 6.50 4.39
C LEU A 135 -8.67 5.88 3.43
N ARG A 136 -8.94 6.56 2.34
CA ARG A 136 -9.76 5.97 1.29
C ARG A 136 -9.23 6.42 -0.05
N GLY A 137 -9.42 5.58 -1.04
CA GLY A 137 -8.96 5.91 -2.36
C GLY A 137 -9.31 4.85 -3.37
N PHE A 138 -8.66 4.96 -4.50
CA PHE A 138 -8.81 3.95 -5.54
C PHE A 138 -7.51 3.83 -6.31
N VAL A 139 -7.33 2.69 -6.94
CA VAL A 139 -6.24 2.47 -7.89
C VAL A 139 -6.78 1.73 -9.09
N GLU A 140 -6.10 1.92 -10.21
CA GLU A 140 -6.37 1.20 -11.43
C GLU A 140 -5.07 0.63 -11.95
N LYS A 141 -5.15 -0.54 -12.55
CA LYS A 141 -3.98 -1.16 -13.16
C LYS A 141 -3.56 -0.34 -14.35
N LYS A 142 -2.28 -0.05 -14.43
CA LYS A 142 -1.73 0.70 -15.55
C LYS A 142 -1.60 -0.16 -16.80
#